data_baa21af98a65a8afef78e66f4878690f
#
_entry.id   baa21af98a65a8afef78e66f4878690f
#
_cell.length_a   1.000
_cell.length_b   1.000
_cell.length_c   1.000
_cell.angle_alpha   90.00
_cell.angle_beta   90.00
_cell.angle_gamma   90.00
#
_symmetry.space_group_name_H-M   'P 1'
#
loop_
_entity.id
_entity.type
_entity.pdbx_description
1 polymer ?
#
loop_
_entity_poly.entity_id
_entity_poly.type
_entity_poly.pdbx_seq_one_letter_code
_entity_poly.pdbx_strand_id
1 'polypeptide(L)'
;MSNQLLILERIFHRECRSLTQYLAESWLWTHSADREAEELVRSILADERRWAERLADLIYERGGLPRPGVYPLDFTNSNLHFLSLDSVLQRLADAVAGSVAVLRDELNSVAGDPTMRPLVEQMIERKGGQVDALRKLAVSLGDPKHRAY
;
A
#
# COMPACT_ATOMS: atom_id res chain seq x y z
N MET A 1 3.72 27.36 -2.49
CA MET A 1 3.88 26.01 -1.94
C MET A 1 5.09 25.35 -2.57
N SER A 2 5.93 24.74 -1.78
CA SER A 2 7.10 24.06 -2.34
C SER A 2 6.67 22.80 -3.08
N ASN A 3 7.44 22.45 -4.11
CA ASN A 3 7.20 21.22 -4.86
C ASN A 3 7.32 19.97 -3.96
N GLN A 4 8.23 20.02 -2.99
CA GLN A 4 8.43 18.94 -2.03
C GLN A 4 7.22 18.73 -1.12
N LEU A 5 6.55 19.80 -0.71
CA LEU A 5 5.32 19.70 0.09
C LEU A 5 4.21 19.03 -0.71
N LEU A 6 4.06 19.37 -1.99
CA LEU A 6 3.08 18.71 -2.86
C LEU A 6 3.36 17.20 -2.97
N ILE A 7 4.62 16.82 -3.09
CA ILE A 7 5.01 15.41 -3.18
C ILE A 7 4.68 14.70 -1.87
N LEU A 8 4.99 15.30 -0.73
CA LEU A 8 4.62 14.76 0.58
C LEU A 8 3.12 14.52 0.70
N GLU A 9 2.32 15.49 0.28
CA GLU A 9 0.86 15.38 0.33
C GLU A 9 0.35 14.26 -0.57
N ARG A 10 0.92 14.06 -1.74
CA ARG A 10 0.56 12.97 -2.65
C ARG A 10 0.90 11.60 -2.07
N ILE A 11 2.10 11.45 -1.50
CA ILE A 11 2.51 10.20 -0.87
C ILE A 11 1.60 9.89 0.30
N PHE A 12 1.32 10.88 1.14
CA PHE A 12 0.43 10.74 2.29
C PHE A 12 -0.97 10.25 1.85
N HIS A 13 -1.54 10.90 0.83
CA HIS A 13 -2.84 10.50 0.31
C HIS A 13 -2.84 9.04 -0.16
N ARG A 14 -1.82 8.63 -0.91
CA ARG A 14 -1.74 7.26 -1.41
C ARG A 14 -1.64 6.23 -0.27
N GLU A 15 -0.87 6.54 0.79
CA GLU A 15 -0.75 5.63 1.93
C GLU A 15 -2.04 5.53 2.73
N CYS A 16 -2.79 6.62 2.87
CA CYS A 16 -4.07 6.63 3.57
C CYS A 16 -5.19 5.95 2.77
N ARG A 17 -5.14 6.02 1.46
CA ARG A 17 -6.19 5.55 0.56
C ARG A 17 -5.71 4.50 -0.43
N SER A 18 -4.83 3.62 0.02
CA SER A 18 -4.35 2.49 -0.76
C SER A 18 -5.43 1.42 -0.92
N LEU A 19 -5.24 0.53 -1.87
CA LEU A 19 -6.12 -0.62 -2.04
C LEU A 19 -6.13 -1.50 -0.77
N THR A 20 -4.99 -1.65 -0.11
CA THR A 20 -4.88 -2.41 1.14
C THR A 20 -5.77 -1.82 2.22
N GLN A 21 -5.75 -0.49 2.41
CA GLN A 21 -6.60 0.20 3.38
C GLN A 21 -8.09 0.04 3.01
N TYR A 22 -8.42 0.18 1.74
CA TYR A 22 -9.78 0.00 1.25
C TYR A 22 -10.31 -1.40 1.57
N LEU A 23 -9.53 -2.43 1.30
CA LEU A 23 -9.93 -3.80 1.57
C LEU A 23 -10.08 -4.09 3.07
N ALA A 24 -9.24 -3.49 3.89
CA ALA A 24 -9.35 -3.61 5.35
C ALA A 24 -10.66 -3.03 5.88
N GLU A 25 -11.06 -1.87 5.35
CA GLU A 25 -12.31 -1.22 5.74
C GLU A 25 -13.55 -1.91 5.18
N SER A 26 -13.46 -2.43 3.96
CA SER A 26 -14.56 -3.12 3.28
C SER A 26 -14.73 -4.56 3.72
N TRP A 27 -13.76 -5.11 4.40
CA TRP A 27 -13.68 -6.41 4.94
C TRP A 27 -13.89 -7.65 4.10
N LEU A 28 -12.82 -8.27 3.72
CA LEU A 28 -12.79 -9.56 3.01
C LEU A 28 -12.28 -10.72 3.87
N TRP A 29 -11.82 -10.43 5.08
CA TRP A 29 -10.96 -11.37 5.81
C TRP A 29 -11.60 -12.11 6.96
N THR A 30 -12.84 -11.79 7.37
CA THR A 30 -13.48 -12.42 8.53
C THR A 30 -13.77 -13.90 8.33
N HIS A 31 -13.81 -14.34 7.08
CA HIS A 31 -14.06 -15.74 6.78
C HIS A 31 -12.88 -16.42 6.09
N SER A 32 -11.73 -15.75 6.03
CA SER A 32 -10.56 -16.35 5.42
C SER A 32 -10.05 -17.48 6.30
N ALA A 33 -9.96 -18.64 5.73
CA ALA A 33 -9.32 -19.78 6.36
C ALA A 33 -7.79 -19.66 6.31
N ASP A 34 -7.28 -18.67 5.59
CA ASP A 34 -5.84 -18.50 5.38
C ASP A 34 -5.27 -17.43 6.29
N ARG A 35 -4.70 -17.89 7.40
CA ARG A 35 -4.05 -17.06 8.39
C ARG A 35 -2.84 -16.31 7.85
N GLU A 36 -2.09 -16.96 6.98
CA GLU A 36 -0.87 -16.41 6.41
C GLU A 36 -1.18 -15.19 5.55
N ALA A 37 -2.24 -15.26 4.75
CA ALA A 37 -2.71 -14.13 3.94
C ALA A 37 -3.18 -12.99 4.83
N GLU A 38 -3.95 -13.28 5.86
CA GLU A 38 -4.44 -12.27 6.80
C GLU A 38 -3.29 -11.58 7.52
N GLU A 39 -2.32 -12.32 8.02
CA GLU A 39 -1.16 -11.76 8.71
C GLU A 39 -0.31 -10.88 7.79
N LEU A 40 -0.12 -11.31 6.53
CA LEU A 40 0.62 -10.52 5.55
C LEU A 40 -0.08 -9.19 5.27
N VAL A 41 -1.38 -9.22 5.03
CA VAL A 41 -2.15 -7.99 4.75
C VAL A 41 -2.14 -7.06 5.95
N ARG A 42 -2.29 -7.58 7.16
CA ARG A 42 -2.21 -6.78 8.39
C ARG A 42 -0.84 -6.15 8.58
N SER A 43 0.22 -6.86 8.23
CA SER A 43 1.58 -6.32 8.26
C SER A 43 1.74 -5.14 7.30
N ILE A 44 1.21 -5.26 6.09
CA ILE A 44 1.23 -4.18 5.10
C ILE A 44 0.44 -2.97 5.60
N LEU A 45 -0.75 -3.19 6.17
CA LEU A 45 -1.57 -2.14 6.76
C LEU A 45 -0.82 -1.39 7.86
N ALA A 46 -0.14 -2.12 8.73
CA ALA A 46 0.63 -1.52 9.82
C ALA A 46 1.77 -0.65 9.29
N ASP A 47 2.48 -1.12 8.28
CA ASP A 47 3.55 -0.34 7.63
C ASP A 47 3.01 0.95 7.02
N GLU A 48 1.91 0.85 6.26
CA GLU A 48 1.29 2.02 5.62
C GLU A 48 0.84 3.06 6.64
N ARG A 49 0.27 2.62 7.75
CA ARG A 49 -0.18 3.52 8.82
C ARG A 49 0.99 4.24 9.49
N ARG A 50 2.09 3.53 9.74
CA ARG A 50 3.30 4.16 10.30
C ARG A 50 3.87 5.21 9.36
N TRP A 51 3.93 4.92 8.06
CA TRP A 51 4.40 5.89 7.09
C TRP A 51 3.44 7.06 6.98
N ALA A 52 2.13 6.82 7.01
CA ALA A 52 1.14 7.90 6.99
C ALA A 52 1.31 8.83 8.19
N GLU A 53 1.51 8.30 9.38
CA GLU A 53 1.77 9.11 10.58
C GLU A 53 3.02 9.96 10.42
N ARG A 54 4.11 9.36 9.96
CA ARG A 54 5.37 10.07 9.74
C ARG A 54 5.23 11.16 8.69
N LEU A 55 4.53 10.86 7.60
CA LEU A 55 4.28 11.82 6.53
C LEU A 55 3.38 12.97 7.01
N ALA A 56 2.37 12.66 7.81
CA ALA A 56 1.50 13.68 8.40
C ALA A 56 2.30 14.66 9.27
N ASP A 57 3.20 14.14 10.09
CA ASP A 57 4.07 14.97 10.92
C ASP A 57 4.95 15.89 10.07
N LEU A 58 5.54 15.36 9.01
CA LEU A 58 6.37 16.14 8.09
C LEU A 58 5.57 17.24 7.38
N ILE A 59 4.37 16.91 6.93
CA ILE A 59 3.48 17.89 6.28
C ILE A 59 3.18 19.02 7.25
N TYR A 60 2.81 18.67 8.48
CA TYR A 60 2.49 19.66 9.51
C TYR A 60 3.71 20.53 9.84
N GLU A 61 4.88 19.92 10.03
CA GLU A 61 6.13 20.64 10.30
C GLU A 61 6.48 21.65 9.19
N ARG A 62 6.06 21.36 7.96
CA ARG A 62 6.34 22.21 6.79
C ARG A 62 5.20 23.19 6.46
N GLY A 63 4.25 23.35 7.36
CA GLY A 63 3.18 24.33 7.23
C GLY A 63 1.97 23.88 6.42
N GLY A 64 1.91 22.60 6.04
CA GLY A 64 0.76 22.03 5.35
C GLY A 64 -0.24 21.42 6.33
N LEU A 65 -1.37 20.96 5.79
CA LEU A 65 -2.37 20.20 6.55
C LEU A 65 -2.48 18.80 5.94
N PRO A 66 -2.24 17.76 6.74
CA PRO A 66 -2.38 16.40 6.21
C PRO A 66 -3.85 16.08 5.92
N ARG A 67 -4.15 15.78 4.66
CA ARG A 67 -5.50 15.47 4.19
C ARG A 67 -5.50 14.09 3.54
N PRO A 68 -6.15 13.09 4.15
CA PRO A 68 -6.19 11.74 3.58
C PRO A 68 -6.89 11.66 2.22
N GLY A 69 -7.88 12.52 1.97
CA GLY A 69 -8.64 12.47 0.74
C GLY A 69 -9.64 11.31 0.71
N VAL A 70 -10.05 10.93 -0.49
CA VAL A 70 -11.02 9.85 -0.70
C VAL A 70 -10.38 8.72 -1.50
N TYR A 71 -10.98 7.54 -1.44
CA TYR A 71 -10.54 6.40 -2.25
C TYR A 71 -10.86 6.64 -3.73
N PRO A 72 -9.99 6.14 -4.64
CA PRO A 72 -10.31 6.15 -6.06
C PRO A 72 -11.60 5.37 -6.34
N LEU A 73 -12.40 5.87 -7.27
CA LEU A 73 -13.66 5.22 -7.66
C LEU A 73 -13.43 3.80 -8.21
N ASP A 74 -12.29 3.56 -8.82
CA ASP A 74 -11.92 2.26 -9.36
C ASP A 74 -11.97 1.14 -8.31
N PHE A 75 -11.73 1.47 -7.04
CA PHE A 75 -11.76 0.48 -5.97
C PHE A 75 -13.17 -0.06 -5.75
N THR A 76 -14.18 0.81 -5.80
CA THR A 76 -15.58 0.40 -5.62
C THR A 76 -16.11 -0.38 -6.80
N ASN A 77 -15.56 -0.15 -7.99
CA ASN A 77 -16.01 -0.80 -9.22
C ASN A 77 -15.19 -2.05 -9.57
N SER A 78 -14.27 -2.45 -8.71
CA SER A 78 -13.35 -3.54 -9.00
C SER A 78 -13.93 -4.94 -8.77
N ASN A 79 -15.10 -5.06 -8.13
CA ASN A 79 -15.75 -6.34 -7.79
C ASN A 79 -14.84 -7.30 -7.01
N LEU A 80 -13.96 -6.76 -6.18
CA LEU A 80 -12.98 -7.54 -5.42
C LEU A 80 -13.62 -8.58 -4.50
N HIS A 81 -14.84 -8.34 -4.03
CA HIS A 81 -15.56 -9.26 -3.17
C HIS A 81 -15.95 -10.58 -3.86
N PHE A 82 -15.96 -10.58 -5.19
CA PHE A 82 -16.30 -11.76 -5.98
C PHE A 82 -15.07 -12.53 -6.49
N LEU A 83 -13.88 -12.06 -6.13
CA LEU A 83 -12.64 -12.71 -6.55
C LEU A 83 -12.19 -13.74 -5.52
N SER A 84 -11.48 -14.76 -5.99
CA SER A 84 -10.79 -15.68 -5.10
C SER A 84 -9.66 -14.97 -4.36
N LEU A 85 -9.25 -15.51 -3.22
CA LEU A 85 -8.22 -14.88 -2.39
C LEU A 85 -6.89 -14.72 -3.16
N ASP A 86 -6.47 -15.70 -3.92
CA ASP A 86 -5.27 -15.60 -4.74
C ASP A 86 -5.35 -14.45 -5.75
N SER A 87 -6.51 -14.24 -6.37
CA SER A 87 -6.74 -13.13 -7.29
C SER A 87 -6.70 -11.78 -6.57
N VAL A 88 -7.26 -11.68 -5.36
CA VAL A 88 -7.21 -10.47 -4.55
C VAL A 88 -5.76 -10.15 -4.19
N LEU A 89 -4.98 -11.15 -3.79
CA LEU A 89 -3.57 -10.95 -3.44
C LEU A 89 -2.74 -10.50 -4.65
N GLN A 90 -3.04 -11.02 -5.85
CA GLN A 90 -2.41 -10.56 -7.09
C GLN A 90 -2.71 -9.09 -7.35
N ARG A 91 -3.96 -8.67 -7.18
CA ARG A 91 -4.34 -7.27 -7.34
C ARG A 91 -3.68 -6.36 -6.32
N LEU A 92 -3.56 -6.82 -5.07
CA LEU A 92 -2.81 -6.08 -4.04
C LEU A 92 -1.35 -5.93 -4.44
N ALA A 93 -0.72 -7.01 -4.91
CA ALA A 93 0.66 -6.97 -5.37
C ALA A 93 0.84 -5.95 -6.50
N ASP A 94 -0.07 -5.94 -7.47
CA ASP A 94 -0.03 -4.99 -8.57
C ASP A 94 -0.18 -3.55 -8.08
N ALA A 95 -1.08 -3.31 -7.13
CA ALA A 95 -1.29 -1.99 -6.55
C ALA A 95 -0.05 -1.50 -5.79
N VAL A 96 0.57 -2.37 -4.98
CA VAL A 96 1.79 -2.03 -4.25
C VAL A 96 2.95 -1.79 -5.21
N ALA A 97 3.08 -2.62 -6.26
CA ALA A 97 4.10 -2.45 -7.29
C ALA A 97 3.92 -1.11 -8.02
N GLY A 98 2.69 -0.71 -8.31
CA GLY A 98 2.39 0.60 -8.89
C GLY A 98 2.82 1.74 -7.99
N SER A 99 2.58 1.61 -6.68
CA SER A 99 3.05 2.59 -5.68
C SER A 99 4.58 2.69 -5.67
N VAL A 100 5.29 1.56 -5.77
CA VAL A 100 6.76 1.54 -5.83
C VAL A 100 7.25 2.31 -7.05
N ALA A 101 6.64 2.10 -8.22
CA ALA A 101 7.03 2.80 -9.45
C ALA A 101 6.87 4.32 -9.30
N VAL A 102 5.76 4.77 -8.73
CA VAL A 102 5.51 6.19 -8.50
C VAL A 102 6.50 6.76 -7.49
N LEU A 103 6.78 6.03 -6.40
CA LEU A 103 7.75 6.47 -5.39
C LEU A 103 9.16 6.60 -5.98
N ARG A 104 9.57 5.72 -6.89
CA ARG A 104 10.86 5.82 -7.56
C ARG A 104 10.98 7.10 -8.39
N ASP A 105 9.92 7.47 -9.08
CA ASP A 105 9.89 8.73 -9.83
C ASP A 105 9.95 9.92 -8.87
N GLU A 106 9.20 9.88 -7.78
CA GLU A 106 9.17 10.94 -6.78
C GLU A 106 10.49 11.07 -6.03
N LEU A 107 11.22 9.96 -5.85
CA LEU A 107 12.52 9.97 -5.21
C LEU A 107 13.50 10.91 -5.92
N ASN A 108 13.47 10.95 -7.25
CA ASN A 108 14.31 11.86 -8.03
C ASN A 108 14.05 13.32 -7.65
N SER A 109 12.81 13.67 -7.37
CA SER A 109 12.42 15.04 -7.01
C SER A 109 12.77 15.42 -5.57
N VAL A 110 12.94 14.43 -4.70
CA VAL A 110 13.24 14.65 -3.28
C VAL A 110 14.66 14.21 -2.90
N ALA A 111 15.48 13.86 -3.87
CA ALA A 111 16.83 13.33 -3.62
C ALA A 111 17.71 14.29 -2.81
N GLY A 112 17.47 15.60 -2.91
CA GLY A 112 18.19 16.62 -2.13
C GLY A 112 17.59 16.90 -0.76
N ASP A 113 16.48 16.29 -0.42
CA ASP A 113 15.82 16.51 0.87
C ASP A 113 16.32 15.47 1.89
N PRO A 114 17.07 15.90 2.93
CA PRO A 114 17.70 14.95 3.85
C PRO A 114 16.72 14.16 4.72
N THR A 115 15.47 14.58 4.79
CA THR A 115 14.43 13.89 5.57
C THR A 115 13.58 12.98 4.68
N MET A 116 13.16 13.49 3.53
CA MET A 116 12.30 12.74 2.62
C MET A 116 13.03 11.61 1.88
N ARG A 117 14.26 11.86 1.49
CA ARG A 117 15.03 10.87 0.72
C ARG A 117 15.13 9.52 1.43
N PRO A 118 15.63 9.44 2.67
CA PRO A 118 15.75 8.16 3.34
C PRO A 118 14.39 7.52 3.64
N LEU A 119 13.37 8.33 3.90
CA LEU A 119 12.01 7.82 4.12
C LEU A 119 11.45 7.15 2.86
N VAL A 120 11.57 7.83 1.72
CA VAL A 120 11.08 7.28 0.44
C VAL A 120 11.88 6.05 0.03
N GLU A 121 13.19 6.07 0.22
CA GLU A 121 14.04 4.90 -0.05
C GLU A 121 13.62 3.69 0.78
N GLN A 122 13.35 3.90 2.07
CA GLN A 122 12.87 2.85 2.97
C GLN A 122 11.51 2.29 2.53
N MET A 123 10.60 3.18 2.14
CA MET A 123 9.28 2.78 1.65
C MET A 123 9.40 1.92 0.39
N ILE A 124 10.25 2.32 -0.54
CA ILE A 124 10.48 1.58 -1.80
C ILE A 124 10.98 0.16 -1.49
N GLU A 125 11.99 0.05 -0.65
CA GLU A 125 12.58 -1.23 -0.29
C GLU A 125 11.56 -2.15 0.39
N ARG A 126 10.87 -1.62 1.38
CA ARG A 126 9.89 -2.39 2.16
C ARG A 126 8.72 -2.84 1.30
N LYS A 127 8.20 -1.94 0.46
CA LYS A 127 7.09 -2.26 -0.46
C LYS A 127 7.51 -3.28 -1.52
N GLY A 128 8.75 -3.23 -1.99
CA GLY A 128 9.29 -4.26 -2.88
C GLY A 128 9.21 -5.65 -2.26
N GLY A 129 9.57 -5.78 -1.00
CA GLY A 129 9.44 -7.02 -0.25
C GLY A 129 7.98 -7.46 -0.09
N GLN A 130 7.08 -6.52 0.13
CA GLN A 130 5.64 -6.79 0.22
C GLN A 130 5.10 -7.35 -1.10
N VAL A 131 5.50 -6.77 -2.23
CA VAL A 131 5.10 -7.27 -3.56
C VAL A 131 5.53 -8.72 -3.74
N ASP A 132 6.78 -9.02 -3.43
CA ASP A 132 7.30 -10.39 -3.56
C ASP A 132 6.55 -11.37 -2.67
N ALA A 133 6.29 -11.00 -1.43
CA ALA A 133 5.55 -11.84 -0.48
C ALA A 133 4.10 -12.08 -0.93
N LEU A 134 3.43 -11.03 -1.41
CA LEU A 134 2.06 -11.13 -1.93
C LEU A 134 1.99 -12.07 -3.14
N ARG A 135 2.89 -11.92 -4.09
CA ARG A 135 2.91 -12.75 -5.30
C ARG A 135 3.23 -14.20 -5.00
N LYS A 136 4.17 -14.43 -4.11
CA LYS A 136 4.53 -15.78 -3.68
C LYS A 136 3.35 -16.49 -3.02
N LEU A 137 2.67 -15.78 -2.13
CA LEU A 137 1.51 -16.35 -1.43
C LEU A 137 0.34 -16.58 -2.39
N ALA A 138 0.11 -15.66 -3.32
CA ALA A 138 -0.94 -15.80 -4.33
C ALA A 138 -0.73 -17.05 -5.18
N VAL A 139 0.50 -17.31 -5.61
CA VAL A 139 0.85 -18.53 -6.37
C VAL A 139 0.57 -19.77 -5.52
N SER A 140 0.97 -19.77 -4.26
CA SER A 140 0.73 -20.89 -3.34
C SER A 140 -0.76 -21.18 -3.17
N LEU A 141 -1.57 -20.14 -2.98
CA LEU A 141 -3.02 -20.30 -2.82
C LEU A 141 -3.73 -20.72 -4.11
N GLY A 142 -3.16 -20.37 -5.26
CA GLY A 142 -3.68 -20.78 -6.56
C GLY A 142 -3.32 -22.23 -6.93
N ASP A 143 -2.44 -22.89 -6.18
CA ASP A 143 -2.04 -24.27 -6.43
C ASP A 143 -3.22 -25.21 -6.13
N PRO A 144 -3.59 -26.12 -7.08
CA PRO A 144 -4.65 -27.10 -6.85
C PRO A 144 -4.47 -27.94 -5.58
N LYS A 145 -3.23 -28.24 -5.19
CA LYS A 145 -2.93 -28.99 -3.96
C LYS A 145 -3.37 -28.24 -2.71
N HIS A 146 -3.29 -26.92 -2.73
CA HIS A 146 -3.69 -26.07 -1.59
C HIS A 146 -5.21 -26.04 -1.44
N ARG A 147 -5.95 -26.24 -2.52
CA ARG A 147 -7.42 -26.21 -2.54
C ARG A 147 -8.06 -27.58 -2.31
N ALA A 148 -7.27 -28.62 -2.34
CA ALA A 148 -7.76 -30.00 -2.17
C ALA A 148 -7.89 -30.34 -0.70
N TYR A 149 -9.13 -30.59 -0.25
CA TYR A 149 -9.46 -31.15 1.07
C TYR A 149 -10.74 -31.94 0.99
#